data_2f809ac0a1036fb00301a32424b91929
#
_entry.id   2f809ac0a1036fb00301a32424b91929
#
_cell.length_a   1.000
_cell.length_b   1.000
_cell.length_c   1.000
_cell.angle_alpha   90.00
_cell.angle_beta   90.00
_cell.angle_gamma   90.00
#
_symmetry.space_group_name_H-M   'P 1'
#
loop_
_entity.id
_entity.type
_entity.pdbx_description
1 polymer ?
#
loop_
_entity_poly.entity_id
_entity_poly.type
_entity_poly.pdbx_seq_one_letter_code
_entity_poly.pdbx_strand_id
1 'polypeptide(L)'
;MDNPEKKRVAKTVVDRWCSFQEALGGTKRKYPTREFLSFAQAARSYIDLTRHDQLIHRDVANAINGLTEFLRLERKRVPGRILSEAARLECLFFGGFDPHFEGDEPPGL
;
A
#
# COMPACT_ATOMS: atom_id res chain seq x y z
N MET A 1 5.42 -22.11 8.36
CA MET A 1 4.02 -22.53 8.25
C MET A 1 3.17 -21.37 7.79
N ASP A 2 2.35 -21.58 6.76
CA ASP A 2 1.50 -20.52 6.25
C ASP A 2 0.37 -20.21 7.23
N ASN A 3 0.25 -18.94 7.59
CA ASN A 3 -0.85 -18.47 8.43
C ASN A 3 -2.04 -18.17 7.52
N PRO A 4 -3.20 -18.84 7.70
CA PRO A 4 -4.37 -18.62 6.84
C PRO A 4 -4.86 -17.17 6.86
N GLU A 5 -4.75 -16.49 7.99
CA GLU A 5 -5.14 -15.08 8.08
C GLU A 5 -4.23 -14.20 7.25
N LYS A 6 -2.92 -14.41 7.30
CA LYS A 6 -1.96 -13.65 6.51
C LYS A 6 -2.19 -13.87 5.01
N LYS A 7 -2.49 -15.11 4.61
CA LYS A 7 -2.83 -15.43 3.23
C LYS A 7 -4.09 -14.71 2.77
N ARG A 8 -5.12 -14.72 3.61
CA ARG A 8 -6.39 -14.06 3.30
C ARG A 8 -6.21 -12.57 3.15
N VAL A 9 -5.49 -11.94 4.06
CA VAL A 9 -5.24 -10.50 4.00
C VAL A 9 -4.38 -10.15 2.80
N ALA A 10 -3.36 -10.96 2.49
CA ALA A 10 -2.53 -10.76 1.31
C ALA A 10 -3.38 -10.78 0.02
N LYS A 11 -4.31 -11.74 -0.09
CA LYS A 11 -5.22 -11.80 -1.22
C LYS A 11 -6.09 -10.55 -1.30
N THR A 12 -6.58 -10.09 -0.17
CA THR A 12 -7.40 -8.87 -0.11
C THR A 12 -6.61 -7.66 -0.62
N VAL A 13 -5.35 -7.53 -0.24
CA VAL A 13 -4.48 -6.45 -0.72
C VAL A 13 -4.37 -6.49 -2.24
N VAL A 14 -4.09 -7.67 -2.80
CA VAL A 14 -3.95 -7.83 -4.24
C VAL A 14 -5.26 -7.53 -4.97
N ASP A 15 -6.38 -8.04 -4.47
CA ASP A 15 -7.69 -7.80 -5.07
C ASP A 15 -8.03 -6.31 -5.10
N ARG A 16 -7.76 -5.61 -4.02
CA ARG A 16 -8.03 -4.16 -3.93
C ARG A 16 -7.05 -3.34 -4.78
N TRP A 17 -5.81 -3.82 -4.92
CA TRP A 17 -4.87 -3.23 -5.86
C TRP A 17 -5.40 -3.30 -7.29
N CYS A 18 -5.91 -4.46 -7.69
CA CYS A 18 -6.50 -4.65 -9.00
C CYS A 18 -7.72 -3.74 -9.21
N SER A 19 -8.58 -3.61 -8.20
CA SER A 19 -9.75 -2.73 -8.26
C SER A 19 -9.35 -1.27 -8.44
N PHE A 20 -8.30 -0.84 -7.76
CA PHE A 20 -7.79 0.52 -7.90
C PHE A 20 -7.26 0.74 -9.33
N GLN A 21 -6.49 -0.21 -9.85
CA GLN A 21 -5.97 -0.11 -11.23
C GLN A 21 -7.10 -0.06 -12.26
N GLU A 22 -8.13 -0.88 -12.10
CA GLU A 22 -9.30 -0.85 -12.96
C GLU A 22 -10.00 0.50 -12.92
N ALA A 23 -10.17 1.04 -11.72
CA ALA A 23 -10.80 2.35 -11.55
C ALA A 23 -9.99 3.46 -12.20
N LEU A 24 -8.66 3.37 -12.16
CA LEU A 24 -7.79 4.33 -12.83
C LEU A 24 -7.91 4.27 -14.35
N GLY A 25 -8.12 3.07 -14.88
CA GLY A 25 -8.27 2.87 -16.33
C GLY A 25 -9.63 3.27 -16.85
N GLY A 26 -10.58 3.60 -15.98
CA GLY A 26 -11.93 3.99 -16.37
C GLY A 26 -12.00 5.43 -16.87
N THR A 27 -13.19 5.78 -17.42
CA THR A 27 -13.44 7.11 -17.97
C THR A 27 -13.92 8.12 -16.91
N LYS A 28 -13.81 7.77 -15.64
CA LYS A 28 -14.26 8.63 -14.53
C LYS A 28 -13.44 9.90 -14.45
N ARG A 29 -14.12 11.02 -14.25
CA ARG A 29 -13.48 12.33 -14.14
C ARG A 29 -12.73 12.53 -12.82
N LYS A 30 -13.16 11.81 -11.76
CA LYS A 30 -12.56 11.94 -10.44
C LYS A 30 -11.54 10.83 -10.21
N TYR A 31 -10.47 11.17 -9.52
CA TYR A 31 -9.48 10.19 -9.09
C TYR A 31 -10.16 9.15 -8.19
N PRO A 32 -9.85 7.85 -8.35
CA PRO A 32 -10.52 6.78 -7.56
C PRO A 32 -9.99 6.72 -6.12
N THR A 33 -10.26 7.77 -5.35
CA THR A 33 -9.80 7.90 -3.97
C THR A 33 -10.35 6.79 -3.07
N ARG A 34 -11.62 6.41 -3.26
CA ARG A 34 -12.24 5.35 -2.45
C ARG A 34 -11.51 4.03 -2.65
N GLU A 35 -11.22 3.67 -3.89
CA GLU A 35 -10.53 2.43 -4.21
C GLU A 35 -9.11 2.45 -3.67
N PHE A 36 -8.44 3.59 -3.74
CA PHE A 36 -7.12 3.76 -3.15
C PHE A 36 -7.16 3.56 -1.63
N LEU A 37 -8.10 4.19 -0.93
CA LEU A 37 -8.21 4.08 0.52
C LEU A 37 -8.54 2.65 0.94
N SER A 38 -9.35 1.95 0.16
CA SER A 38 -9.64 0.54 0.40
C SER A 38 -8.39 -0.32 0.30
N PHE A 39 -7.59 -0.09 -0.73
CA PHE A 39 -6.29 -0.75 -0.89
C PHE A 39 -5.35 -0.42 0.27
N ALA A 40 -5.25 0.86 0.62
CA ALA A 40 -4.37 1.32 1.70
C ALA A 40 -4.73 0.68 3.04
N GLN A 41 -6.02 0.55 3.33
CA GLN A 41 -6.50 -0.09 4.56
C GLN A 41 -6.08 -1.56 4.61
N ALA A 42 -6.26 -2.28 3.50
CA ALA A 42 -5.86 -3.68 3.41
C ALA A 42 -4.34 -3.82 3.56
N ALA A 43 -3.58 -2.94 2.93
CA ALA A 43 -2.12 -2.96 3.03
C ALA A 43 -1.66 -2.73 4.46
N ARG A 44 -2.27 -1.79 5.18
CA ARG A 44 -1.96 -1.55 6.59
C ARG A 44 -2.24 -2.77 7.46
N SER A 45 -3.37 -3.44 7.23
CA SER A 45 -3.71 -4.67 7.96
C SER A 45 -2.66 -5.75 7.71
N TYR A 46 -2.22 -5.91 6.48
CA TYR A 46 -1.17 -6.87 6.14
C TYR A 46 0.17 -6.52 6.80
N ILE A 47 0.53 -5.23 6.80
CA ILE A 47 1.75 -4.76 7.44
C ILE A 47 1.73 -5.08 8.94
N ASP A 48 0.61 -4.82 9.61
CA ASP A 48 0.48 -5.10 11.03
C ASP A 48 0.65 -6.59 11.34
N LEU A 49 0.04 -7.46 10.51
CA LEU A 49 0.13 -8.90 10.70
C LEU A 49 1.53 -9.46 10.45
N THR A 50 2.30 -8.80 9.58
CA THR A 50 3.60 -9.31 9.15
C THR A 50 4.77 -8.48 9.66
N ARG A 51 4.52 -7.61 10.63
CA ARG A 51 5.50 -6.62 11.11
C ARG A 51 6.86 -7.21 11.49
N HIS A 52 6.86 -8.41 12.05
CA HIS A 52 8.07 -9.08 12.50
C HIS A 52 8.48 -10.23 11.60
N ASP A 53 7.81 -10.41 10.47
CA ASP A 53 8.12 -11.47 9.52
C ASP A 53 9.28 -11.06 8.63
N GLN A 54 10.20 -11.99 8.38
CA GLN A 54 11.28 -11.78 7.42
C GLN A 54 10.82 -12.06 6.00
N LEU A 55 9.78 -12.90 5.85
CA LEU A 55 9.23 -13.25 4.54
C LEU A 55 7.84 -12.63 4.38
N ILE A 56 7.62 -12.01 3.24
CA ILE A 56 6.35 -11.37 2.91
C ILE A 56 5.86 -11.92 1.57
N HIS A 57 4.56 -11.78 1.34
CA HIS A 57 3.95 -12.27 0.11
C HIS A 57 4.45 -11.44 -1.08
N ARG A 58 4.97 -12.13 -2.10
CA ARG A 58 5.56 -11.47 -3.27
C ARG A 58 4.58 -10.53 -3.98
N ASP A 59 3.31 -10.96 -4.13
CA ASP A 59 2.32 -10.17 -4.84
C ASP A 59 1.97 -8.89 -4.09
N VAL A 60 2.00 -8.93 -2.75
CA VAL A 60 1.80 -7.73 -1.93
C VAL A 60 2.97 -6.77 -2.12
N ALA A 61 4.19 -7.27 -2.09
CA ALA A 61 5.39 -6.45 -2.32
C ALA A 61 5.34 -5.80 -3.71
N ASN A 62 4.92 -6.56 -4.72
CA ASN A 62 4.79 -6.03 -6.07
C ASN A 62 3.72 -4.94 -6.15
N ALA A 63 2.60 -5.10 -5.43
CA ALA A 63 1.54 -4.10 -5.42
C ALA A 63 2.01 -2.80 -4.78
N ILE A 64 2.70 -2.86 -3.65
CA ILE A 64 3.23 -1.67 -2.97
C ILE A 64 4.26 -0.97 -3.85
N ASN A 65 5.17 -1.74 -4.43
CA ASN A 65 6.19 -1.19 -5.34
C ASN A 65 5.56 -0.61 -6.60
N GLY A 66 4.57 -1.29 -7.16
CA GLY A 66 3.84 -0.83 -8.33
C GLY A 66 3.07 0.46 -8.07
N LEU A 67 2.50 0.60 -6.87
CA LEU A 67 1.82 1.82 -6.47
C LEU A 67 2.77 3.01 -6.51
N THR A 68 3.93 2.90 -5.91
CA THR A 68 4.92 3.98 -5.88
C THR A 68 5.32 4.40 -7.30
N GLU A 69 5.64 3.42 -8.14
CA GLU A 69 6.02 3.66 -9.52
C GLU A 69 4.89 4.33 -10.29
N PHE A 70 3.67 3.82 -10.13
CA PHE A 70 2.50 4.34 -10.82
C PHE A 70 2.23 5.79 -10.43
N LEU A 71 2.26 6.10 -9.14
CA LEU A 71 1.99 7.46 -8.66
C LEU A 71 3.08 8.44 -9.12
N ARG A 72 4.31 7.99 -9.22
CA ARG A 72 5.40 8.82 -9.72
C ARG A 72 5.16 9.24 -11.17
N LEU A 73 4.69 8.30 -12.01
CA LEU A 73 4.39 8.56 -13.41
C LEU A 73 3.18 9.49 -13.59
N GLU A 74 2.20 9.38 -12.71
CA GLU A 74 0.95 10.13 -12.77
C GLU A 74 0.91 11.33 -11.82
N ARG A 75 2.05 11.76 -11.34
CA ARG A 75 2.21 12.73 -10.26
C ARG A 75 1.33 13.96 -10.37
N LYS A 76 1.15 14.51 -11.58
CA LYS A 76 0.37 15.72 -11.79
C LYS A 76 -1.13 15.53 -11.57
N ARG A 77 -1.62 14.29 -11.73
CA ARG A 77 -3.03 13.96 -11.60
C ARG A 77 -3.40 13.48 -10.22
N VAL A 78 -2.41 13.10 -9.40
CA VAL A 78 -2.65 12.45 -8.12
C VAL A 78 -2.84 13.52 -7.05
N PRO A 79 -3.95 13.47 -6.28
CA PRO A 79 -4.11 14.37 -5.14
C PRO A 79 -2.97 14.23 -4.16
N GLY A 80 -2.51 15.36 -3.60
CA GLY A 80 -1.38 15.36 -2.65
C GLY A 80 -1.60 14.44 -1.46
N ARG A 81 -2.84 14.32 -1.00
CA ARG A 81 -3.22 13.41 0.08
C ARG A 81 -2.88 11.96 -0.26
N ILE A 82 -3.11 11.54 -1.50
CA ILE A 82 -2.84 10.18 -1.94
C ILE A 82 -1.33 9.95 -2.07
N LEU A 83 -0.60 10.94 -2.59
CA LEU A 83 0.87 10.85 -2.64
C LEU A 83 1.46 10.68 -1.24
N SER A 84 0.97 11.45 -0.28
CA SER A 84 1.41 11.38 1.11
C SER A 84 1.12 10.02 1.74
N GLU A 85 -0.10 9.52 1.55
CA GLU A 85 -0.51 8.21 2.09
C GLU A 85 0.30 7.08 1.47
N ALA A 86 0.56 7.14 0.17
CA ALA A 86 1.37 6.12 -0.52
C ALA A 86 2.81 6.10 0.02
N ALA A 87 3.38 7.27 0.28
CA ALA A 87 4.71 7.37 0.86
C ALA A 87 4.75 6.74 2.25
N ARG A 88 3.72 6.96 3.05
CA ARG A 88 3.61 6.33 4.37
C ARG A 88 3.53 4.82 4.28
N LEU A 89 2.73 4.29 3.34
CA LEU A 89 2.61 2.84 3.14
C LEU A 89 3.94 2.22 2.75
N GLU A 90 4.69 2.87 1.87
CA GLU A 90 6.00 2.39 1.46
C GLU A 90 6.97 2.34 2.64
N CYS A 91 7.01 3.39 3.43
CA CYS A 91 7.87 3.42 4.61
C CYS A 91 7.48 2.36 5.64
N LEU A 92 6.17 2.17 5.87
CA LEU A 92 5.69 1.14 6.79
C LEU A 92 6.02 -0.26 6.29
N PHE A 93 5.82 -0.51 5.00
CA PHE A 93 5.99 -1.83 4.43
C PHE A 93 7.46 -2.25 4.36
N PHE A 94 8.31 -1.38 3.84
CA PHE A 94 9.72 -1.71 3.63
C PHE A 94 10.62 -1.31 4.79
N GLY A 95 10.29 -0.20 5.47
CA GLY A 95 11.12 0.33 6.54
C GLY A 95 10.64 0.02 7.95
N GLY A 96 9.38 -0.37 8.10
CA GLY A 96 8.82 -0.69 9.40
C GLY A 96 8.50 0.52 10.28
N PHE A 97 8.48 1.73 9.73
CA PHE A 97 8.14 2.92 10.49
C PHE A 97 7.22 3.83 9.69
N ASP A 98 6.45 4.67 10.39
CA ASP A 98 5.58 5.67 9.79
C ASP A 98 6.26 7.04 9.94
N PRO A 99 6.69 7.68 8.82
CA PRO A 99 7.40 8.96 8.89
C PRO A 99 6.54 10.12 9.40
N HIS A 100 5.22 9.94 9.44
CA HIS A 100 4.31 10.96 9.95
C HIS A 100 3.81 10.67 11.35
N PHE A 101 4.23 9.57 11.95
CA PHE A 101 3.83 9.20 13.30
C PHE A 101 4.89 9.63 14.28
N GLU A 102 4.51 10.54 15.18
CA GLU A 102 5.42 11.04 16.19
C GLU A 102 5.81 9.92 17.16
N GLY A 103 7.09 9.69 17.31
CA GLY A 103 7.62 8.61 18.14
C GLY A 103 8.15 7.42 17.37
N ASP A 104 7.81 7.29 16.08
CA ASP A 104 8.42 6.28 15.24
C ASP A 104 9.76 6.78 14.73
N GLU A 105 10.78 5.95 14.85
CA GLU A 105 12.11 6.29 14.37
C GLU A 105 12.50 5.37 13.21
N PRO A 106 13.23 5.91 12.21
CA PRO A 106 13.73 5.08 11.12
C PRO A 106 14.64 3.98 11.66
N PRO A 107 14.44 2.71 11.22
CA PRO A 107 15.30 1.62 11.64
C PRO A 107 16.72 1.81 11.08
N GLY A 108 17.71 1.33 11.81
CA GLY A 108 19.09 1.31 11.35
C GLY A 108 19.86 2.61 11.48
N LEU A 109 19.34 3.56 12.20
CA LEU A 109 20.07 4.79 12.50
C LEU A 109 20.92 4.66 13.75
#